data_21b36f8139562e588995319546e85e44
#
_entry.id   21b36f8139562e588995319546e85e44
#
_cell.length_a   1.000
_cell.length_b   1.000
_cell.length_c   1.000
_cell.angle_alpha   90.00
_cell.angle_beta   90.00
_cell.angle_gamma   90.00
#
_symmetry.space_group_name_H-M   'P 1'
#
loop_
_entity.id
_entity.type
_entity.pdbx_description
1 polymer ?
#
loop_
_entity_poly.entity_id
_entity_poly.type
_entity_poly.pdbx_seq_one_letter_code
_entity_poly.pdbx_strand_id
1 'polypeptide(L)'
;LTLPDSADGTIAKTSDVAFSNYAIIADVKSAATLYGGTLTSGAWRTRDLNTEISDPDGIVSISSNQFTLQAGTYRLFATVPAYQTRRNQAALYNITASSYTQYGDVKYAGSGDDVSVQVQLRTRFTIASASVFEIRHRCELTESGYGMGIGLGAGSGTTYWDSDQVLFTIVEIFKEV
;
A
#
# COMPACT_ATOMS: atom_id res chain seq x y z
N LEU A 1 26.90 -33.91 19.92
CA LEU A 1 26.78 -32.55 19.35
C LEU A 1 26.86 -31.59 20.51
N THR A 2 28.02 -30.98 20.75
CA THR A 2 28.16 -29.91 21.74
C THR A 2 27.62 -28.63 21.14
N LEU A 3 26.67 -28.05 21.79
CA LEU A 3 26.22 -26.69 21.47
C LEU A 3 27.36 -25.71 21.79
N PRO A 4 27.54 -24.63 21.01
CA PRO A 4 28.53 -23.60 21.34
C PRO A 4 28.28 -23.07 22.75
N ASP A 5 29.34 -22.83 23.50
CA ASP A 5 29.30 -22.18 24.80
C ASP A 5 28.72 -20.77 24.64
N SER A 6 28.04 -20.30 25.67
CA SER A 6 27.37 -18.97 25.70
C SER A 6 28.31 -17.78 25.42
N ALA A 7 29.62 -18.01 25.34
CA ALA A 7 30.61 -17.02 24.93
C ALA A 7 30.70 -16.82 23.42
N ASP A 8 30.19 -17.75 22.59
CA ASP A 8 30.38 -17.76 21.12
C ASP A 8 29.14 -17.34 20.31
N GLY A 9 28.13 -16.87 20.97
CA GLY A 9 26.94 -16.34 20.28
C GLY A 9 25.63 -16.82 20.92
N THR A 10 24.74 -15.92 21.14
CA THR A 10 23.37 -16.22 21.59
C THR A 10 22.63 -16.90 20.44
N ILE A 11 22.22 -18.15 20.63
CA ILE A 11 21.26 -18.78 19.71
C ILE A 11 19.97 -17.96 19.83
N ALA A 12 19.54 -17.36 18.73
CA ALA A 12 18.29 -16.64 18.66
C ALA A 12 17.16 -17.53 19.20
N LYS A 13 16.43 -17.05 20.19
CA LYS A 13 15.23 -17.74 20.68
C LYS A 13 14.14 -17.64 19.62
N THR A 14 13.17 -18.52 19.64
CA THR A 14 12.02 -18.46 18.73
C THR A 14 11.29 -17.11 18.84
N SER A 15 11.36 -16.45 20.02
CA SER A 15 10.86 -15.09 20.23
C SER A 15 11.67 -14.00 19.52
N ASP A 16 12.94 -14.29 19.16
CA ASP A 16 13.84 -13.31 18.54
C ASP A 16 13.68 -13.29 17.00
N VAL A 17 12.91 -14.22 16.44
CA VAL A 17 12.50 -14.27 15.03
C VAL A 17 11.07 -13.76 14.80
N ALA A 18 10.46 -13.16 15.81
CA ALA A 18 9.19 -12.49 15.61
C ALA A 18 9.39 -11.28 14.66
N PHE A 19 8.64 -11.25 13.56
CA PHE A 19 8.57 -10.09 12.67
C PHE A 19 7.84 -8.96 13.42
N SER A 20 8.52 -8.29 14.34
CA SER A 20 7.95 -7.23 15.15
C SER A 20 8.01 -5.86 14.45
N ASN A 21 9.03 -5.63 13.63
CA ASN A 21 9.23 -4.34 12.98
C ASN A 21 8.51 -4.25 11.63
N TYR A 22 7.20 -4.49 11.61
CA TYR A 22 6.39 -4.37 10.40
C TYR A 22 5.09 -3.62 10.67
N ALA A 23 4.53 -3.02 9.63
CA ALA A 23 3.20 -2.46 9.63
C ALA A 23 2.47 -2.79 8.33
N ILE A 24 1.15 -2.91 8.41
CA ILE A 24 0.25 -3.04 7.26
C ILE A 24 -0.77 -1.93 7.36
N ILE A 25 -0.81 -1.07 6.37
CA ILE A 25 -1.79 0.01 6.25
C ILE A 25 -2.58 -0.15 4.95
N ALA A 26 -3.84 0.26 4.94
CA ALA A 26 -4.69 0.07 3.77
C ALA A 26 -5.75 1.16 3.60
N ASP A 27 -6.29 1.22 2.39
CA ASP A 27 -7.57 1.82 2.08
C ASP A 27 -8.66 0.77 2.34
N VAL A 28 -9.36 0.91 3.46
CA VAL A 28 -10.46 0.03 3.86
C VAL A 28 -11.76 0.78 3.73
N LYS A 29 -12.70 0.23 2.99
CA LYS A 29 -14.04 0.77 2.82
C LYS A 29 -15.09 -0.23 3.29
N SER A 30 -16.28 0.26 3.68
CA SER A 30 -17.38 -0.62 4.05
C SER A 30 -17.87 -1.45 2.84
N ALA A 31 -18.47 -2.59 3.09
CA ALA A 31 -19.02 -3.47 2.05
C ALA A 31 -20.04 -2.77 1.13
N ALA A 32 -20.73 -1.74 1.64
CA ALA A 32 -21.63 -0.93 0.83
C ALA A 32 -20.88 -0.02 -0.18
N THR A 33 -19.56 0.17 0.00
CA THR A 33 -18.72 0.97 -0.88
C THR A 33 -17.95 0.04 -1.82
N LEU A 34 -18.59 -0.33 -2.92
CA LEU A 34 -18.02 -1.29 -3.88
C LEU A 34 -16.93 -0.68 -4.79
N TYR A 35 -16.59 0.58 -4.58
CA TYR A 35 -15.75 1.36 -5.49
C TYR A 35 -14.60 2.04 -4.75
N GLY A 36 -13.39 1.95 -5.31
CA GLY A 36 -12.19 2.55 -4.76
C GLY A 36 -12.11 4.08 -4.92
N GLY A 37 -12.96 4.65 -5.76
CA GLY A 37 -12.96 6.08 -6.04
C GLY A 37 -12.50 6.43 -7.46
N THR A 38 -12.63 7.71 -7.82
CA THR A 38 -12.25 8.23 -9.14
C THR A 38 -10.73 8.36 -9.28
N LEU A 39 -10.17 7.78 -10.36
CA LEU A 39 -8.80 8.06 -10.78
C LEU A 39 -8.84 9.00 -11.98
N THR A 40 -8.42 10.26 -11.78
CA THR A 40 -8.43 11.30 -12.81
C THR A 40 -7.08 11.34 -13.53
N SER A 41 -7.10 11.28 -14.88
CA SER A 41 -5.92 11.41 -15.73
C SER A 41 -5.29 12.81 -15.66
N GLY A 42 -4.10 12.95 -16.26
CA GLY A 42 -3.41 14.23 -16.44
C GLY A 42 -2.56 14.68 -15.24
N ALA A 43 -2.67 14.03 -14.07
CA ALA A 43 -1.83 14.32 -12.90
C ALA A 43 -1.66 13.09 -12.01
N TRP A 44 -0.68 13.15 -11.12
CA TRP A 44 -0.59 12.22 -9.99
C TRP A 44 -1.69 12.52 -8.98
N ARG A 45 -2.37 11.48 -8.48
CA ARG A 45 -3.43 11.54 -7.48
C ARG A 45 -3.01 10.75 -6.25
N THR A 46 -3.25 11.27 -5.07
CA THR A 46 -3.02 10.56 -3.81
C THR A 46 -4.03 9.44 -3.67
N ARG A 47 -3.56 8.25 -3.29
CA ARG A 47 -4.40 7.09 -2.95
C ARG A 47 -4.93 7.24 -1.53
N ASP A 48 -6.14 6.77 -1.31
CA ASP A 48 -6.67 6.67 0.05
C ASP A 48 -5.85 5.65 0.85
N LEU A 49 -5.55 6.02 2.10
CA LEU A 49 -4.98 5.17 3.14
C LEU A 49 -5.59 5.64 4.46
N ASN A 50 -6.43 4.81 5.06
CA ASN A 50 -7.26 5.22 6.19
C ASN A 50 -7.20 4.27 7.39
N THR A 51 -6.59 3.10 7.26
CA THR A 51 -6.62 2.07 8.30
C THR A 51 -5.25 1.46 8.52
N GLU A 52 -4.82 1.42 9.77
CA GLU A 52 -3.73 0.56 10.25
C GLU A 52 -4.32 -0.82 10.54
N ILE A 53 -4.00 -1.81 9.69
CA ILE A 53 -4.44 -3.20 9.87
C ILE A 53 -3.59 -3.87 10.94
N SER A 54 -2.29 -3.60 10.95
CA SER A 54 -1.33 -4.12 11.92
C SER A 54 -0.15 -3.18 12.04
N ASP A 55 0.23 -2.84 13.25
CA ASP A 55 1.46 -2.09 13.58
C ASP A 55 1.86 -2.37 15.03
N PRO A 56 2.39 -3.58 15.33
CA PRO A 56 2.65 -4.01 16.70
C PRO A 56 3.69 -3.14 17.42
N ASP A 57 4.58 -2.47 16.70
CA ASP A 57 5.66 -1.66 17.27
C ASP A 57 5.50 -0.15 17.06
N GLY A 58 4.39 0.30 16.47
CA GLY A 58 4.14 1.71 16.24
C GLY A 58 5.15 2.36 15.28
N ILE A 59 5.51 1.65 14.19
CA ILE A 59 6.48 2.16 13.20
C ILE A 59 5.88 3.12 12.18
N VAL A 60 4.55 3.18 12.09
CA VAL A 60 3.82 4.03 11.15
C VAL A 60 2.73 4.83 11.88
N SER A 61 2.33 5.94 11.36
CA SER A 61 1.09 6.63 11.71
C SER A 61 0.43 7.17 10.45
N ILE A 62 -0.92 7.12 10.40
CA ILE A 62 -1.70 7.57 9.24
C ILE A 62 -2.44 8.86 9.59
N SER A 63 -2.43 9.81 8.66
CA SER A 63 -3.26 11.02 8.72
C SER A 63 -3.51 11.54 7.30
N SER A 64 -4.77 11.82 6.97
CA SER A 64 -5.15 12.46 5.70
C SER A 64 -4.61 11.74 4.45
N ASN A 65 -4.74 10.39 4.41
CA ASN A 65 -4.24 9.55 3.32
C ASN A 65 -2.71 9.53 3.16
N GLN A 66 -1.99 10.02 4.16
CA GLN A 66 -0.54 10.05 4.24
C GLN A 66 -0.08 9.22 5.42
N PHE A 67 1.17 8.76 5.38
CA PHE A 67 1.75 8.02 6.49
C PHE A 67 3.14 8.57 6.85
N THR A 68 3.45 8.56 8.14
CA THR A 68 4.71 9.05 8.69
C THR A 68 5.55 7.87 9.15
N LEU A 69 6.83 7.88 8.78
CA LEU A 69 7.87 6.96 9.26
C LEU A 69 8.96 7.74 9.98
N GLN A 70 9.49 7.17 11.07
CA GLN A 70 10.64 7.71 11.81
C GLN A 70 11.95 7.44 11.05
N ALA A 71 13.08 8.03 11.49
CA ALA A 71 14.39 7.71 10.93
C ALA A 71 14.65 6.21 10.92
N GLY A 72 15.23 5.70 9.83
CA GLY A 72 15.49 4.27 9.67
C GLY A 72 15.61 3.83 8.23
N THR A 73 15.87 2.54 8.05
CA THR A 73 15.87 1.85 6.75
C THR A 73 14.62 0.99 6.65
N TYR A 74 13.94 1.07 5.52
CA TYR A 74 12.66 0.42 5.30
C TYR A 74 12.64 -0.37 4.00
N ARG A 75 11.91 -1.48 4.01
CA ARG A 75 11.39 -2.13 2.82
C ARG A 75 9.89 -1.87 2.75
N LEU A 76 9.42 -1.52 1.58
CA LEU A 76 8.01 -1.23 1.35
C LEU A 76 7.51 -1.97 0.11
N PHE A 77 6.35 -2.60 0.26
CA PHE A 77 5.60 -3.21 -0.82
C PHE A 77 4.22 -2.57 -0.85
N ALA A 78 3.78 -2.12 -2.01
CA ALA A 78 2.43 -1.63 -2.16
C ALA A 78 1.73 -2.32 -3.33
N THR A 79 0.48 -2.68 -3.11
CA THR A 79 -0.44 -3.20 -4.12
C THR A 79 -1.53 -2.16 -4.35
N VAL A 80 -1.59 -1.63 -5.57
CA VAL A 80 -2.42 -0.47 -5.92
C VAL A 80 -3.34 -0.86 -7.07
N PRO A 81 -4.64 -1.08 -6.81
CA PRO A 81 -5.59 -1.49 -7.84
C PRO A 81 -5.93 -0.34 -8.79
N ALA A 82 -6.21 -0.71 -10.05
CA ALA A 82 -6.74 0.17 -11.07
C ALA A 82 -7.78 -0.57 -11.91
N TYR A 83 -8.84 0.13 -12.32
CA TYR A 83 -9.91 -0.41 -13.12
C TYR A 83 -10.22 0.50 -14.30
N GLN A 84 -10.22 -0.04 -15.51
CA GLN A 84 -10.57 0.63 -16.79
C GLN A 84 -9.83 1.95 -17.09
N THR A 85 -8.64 2.16 -16.54
CA THR A 85 -7.88 3.42 -16.60
C THR A 85 -6.82 3.46 -17.69
N ARG A 86 -6.77 2.44 -18.55
CA ARG A 86 -5.71 2.22 -19.55
C ARG A 86 -4.34 2.10 -18.90
N ARG A 87 -3.28 2.72 -19.45
CA ARG A 87 -1.96 2.71 -18.81
C ARG A 87 -2.02 3.46 -17.50
N ASN A 88 -1.50 2.83 -16.47
CA ASN A 88 -1.47 3.41 -15.13
C ASN A 88 -0.18 3.01 -14.39
N GLN A 89 0.21 3.82 -13.42
CA GLN A 89 1.43 3.62 -12.65
C GLN A 89 1.26 4.24 -11.27
N ALA A 90 1.67 3.53 -10.21
CA ALA A 90 1.75 4.06 -8.87
C ALA A 90 3.19 4.50 -8.53
N ALA A 91 3.34 5.31 -7.49
CA ALA A 91 4.64 5.74 -6.98
C ALA A 91 4.57 6.01 -5.47
N LEU A 92 5.69 5.78 -4.78
CA LEU A 92 5.92 6.27 -3.43
C LEU A 92 6.51 7.68 -3.52
N TYR A 93 5.83 8.65 -2.93
CA TYR A 93 6.26 10.04 -2.87
C TYR A 93 6.56 10.45 -1.44
N ASN A 94 7.76 10.99 -1.22
CA ASN A 94 8.15 11.59 0.04
C ASN A 94 7.74 13.07 0.02
N ILE A 95 6.73 13.41 0.80
CA ILE A 95 6.20 14.78 0.90
C ILE A 95 7.22 15.70 1.56
N THR A 96 7.86 15.23 2.64
CA THR A 96 8.87 15.99 3.38
C THR A 96 10.04 16.40 2.49
N ALA A 97 10.50 15.48 1.63
CA ALA A 97 11.61 15.74 0.70
C ALA A 97 11.13 16.30 -0.65
N SER A 98 9.82 16.39 -0.89
CA SER A 98 9.22 16.81 -2.17
C SER A 98 9.74 16.01 -3.37
N SER A 99 9.94 14.71 -3.23
CA SER A 99 10.54 13.83 -4.24
C SER A 99 9.92 12.45 -4.32
N TYR A 100 10.01 11.84 -5.49
CA TYR A 100 9.63 10.44 -5.67
C TYR A 100 10.72 9.52 -5.13
N THR A 101 10.35 8.63 -4.20
CA THR A 101 11.25 7.61 -3.65
C THR A 101 11.34 6.43 -4.59
N GLN A 102 10.21 6.00 -5.16
CA GLN A 102 10.14 4.86 -6.07
C GLN A 102 8.92 4.94 -6.98
N TYR A 103 9.10 4.50 -8.22
CA TYR A 103 8.01 4.24 -9.15
C TYR A 103 7.70 2.74 -9.18
N GLY A 104 6.42 2.39 -9.20
CA GLY A 104 5.93 1.03 -9.43
C GLY A 104 5.97 0.65 -10.90
N ASP A 105 5.55 -0.57 -11.19
CA ASP A 105 5.41 -1.04 -12.58
C ASP A 105 4.28 -0.30 -13.32
N VAL A 106 4.32 -0.36 -14.64
CA VAL A 106 3.24 0.16 -15.49
C VAL A 106 2.32 -0.99 -15.86
N LYS A 107 1.02 -0.80 -15.66
CA LYS A 107 -0.02 -1.75 -16.03
C LYS A 107 -0.99 -1.13 -17.03
N TYR A 108 -1.71 -2.00 -17.73
CA TYR A 108 -2.77 -1.61 -18.64
C TYR A 108 -4.11 -2.24 -18.18
N ALA A 109 -5.02 -1.41 -17.71
CA ALA A 109 -6.39 -1.76 -17.40
C ALA A 109 -7.28 -1.34 -18.57
N GLY A 110 -7.70 -2.29 -19.41
CA GLY A 110 -8.50 -2.02 -20.61
C GLY A 110 -9.74 -1.19 -20.29
N SER A 111 -10.07 -0.24 -21.16
CA SER A 111 -11.31 0.54 -21.04
C SER A 111 -12.43 -0.15 -21.82
N GLY A 112 -13.55 -0.44 -21.17
CA GLY A 112 -14.70 -1.10 -21.78
C GLY A 112 -14.77 -2.63 -21.63
N ASP A 113 -13.72 -3.23 -21.07
CA ASP A 113 -13.64 -4.67 -20.83
C ASP A 113 -13.40 -4.87 -19.33
N ASP A 114 -14.30 -4.97 -18.47
CA ASP A 114 -14.22 -5.20 -17.02
C ASP A 114 -12.84 -5.66 -16.47
N VAL A 115 -11.77 -4.91 -16.84
CA VAL A 115 -10.37 -5.26 -16.56
C VAL A 115 -9.89 -4.50 -15.32
N SER A 116 -9.60 -5.25 -14.28
CA SER A 116 -8.90 -4.80 -13.09
C SER A 116 -7.45 -5.27 -13.10
N VAL A 117 -6.52 -4.40 -12.71
CA VAL A 117 -5.10 -4.73 -12.55
C VAL A 117 -4.58 -4.26 -11.20
N GLN A 118 -3.46 -4.87 -10.79
CA GLN A 118 -2.74 -4.48 -9.59
C GLN A 118 -1.37 -3.92 -10.01
N VAL A 119 -1.13 -2.64 -9.75
CA VAL A 119 0.21 -2.05 -9.85
C VAL A 119 0.99 -2.45 -8.61
N GLN A 120 2.20 -2.95 -8.82
CA GLN A 120 3.09 -3.35 -7.74
C GLN A 120 4.19 -2.28 -7.57
N LEU A 121 4.42 -1.89 -6.33
CA LEU A 121 5.52 -1.03 -5.95
C LEU A 121 6.37 -1.75 -4.90
N ARG A 122 7.68 -1.81 -5.12
CA ARG A 122 8.64 -2.47 -4.21
C ARG A 122 9.88 -1.62 -4.11
N THR A 123 10.28 -1.32 -2.89
CA THR A 123 11.49 -0.49 -2.68
C THR A 123 12.15 -0.79 -1.35
N ARG A 124 13.43 -0.41 -1.26
CA ARG A 124 14.19 -0.27 -0.03
C ARG A 124 14.75 1.15 0.00
N PHE A 125 14.59 1.86 1.10
CA PHE A 125 15.04 3.24 1.24
C PHE A 125 15.43 3.55 2.69
N THR A 126 16.26 4.59 2.87
CA THR A 126 16.69 5.07 4.18
C THR A 126 16.28 6.53 4.33
N ILE A 127 15.79 6.91 5.51
CA ILE A 127 15.48 8.28 5.88
C ILE A 127 16.23 8.63 7.18
N ALA A 128 16.83 9.82 7.19
CA ALA A 128 17.63 10.30 8.31
C ALA A 128 16.79 10.97 9.41
N SER A 129 15.56 11.35 9.12
CA SER A 129 14.61 11.98 10.04
C SER A 129 13.18 11.55 9.72
N ALA A 130 12.25 11.82 10.64
CA ALA A 130 10.84 11.58 10.42
C ALA A 130 10.39 12.20 9.09
N SER A 131 9.70 11.41 8.28
CA SER A 131 9.26 11.82 6.94
C SER A 131 7.85 11.35 6.66
N VAL A 132 7.10 12.20 5.95
CA VAL A 132 5.73 11.93 5.53
C VAL A 132 5.73 11.44 4.08
N PHE A 133 4.96 10.41 3.85
CA PHE A 133 4.83 9.75 2.54
C PHE A 133 3.38 9.64 2.10
N GLU A 134 3.17 9.48 0.81
CA GLU A 134 1.90 9.09 0.23
C GLU A 134 2.11 8.14 -0.96
N ILE A 135 1.13 7.30 -1.22
CA ILE A 135 1.05 6.54 -2.47
C ILE A 135 0.35 7.42 -3.50
N ARG A 136 1.04 7.71 -4.59
CA ARG A 136 0.49 8.42 -5.75
C ARG A 136 0.16 7.46 -6.86
N HIS A 137 -0.88 7.79 -7.63
CA HIS A 137 -1.30 7.02 -8.78
C HIS A 137 -1.64 7.95 -9.94
N ARG A 138 -1.22 7.60 -11.15
CA ARG A 138 -1.60 8.30 -12.39
C ARG A 138 -2.13 7.31 -13.42
N CYS A 139 -2.95 7.79 -14.33
CA CYS A 139 -3.52 7.00 -15.40
C CYS A 139 -3.62 7.78 -16.70
N GLU A 140 -3.83 7.05 -17.79
CA GLU A 140 -4.04 7.60 -19.14
C GLU A 140 -5.51 8.05 -19.36
N LEU A 141 -6.46 7.30 -18.78
CA LEU A 141 -7.89 7.58 -18.91
C LEU A 141 -8.51 7.80 -17.52
N THR A 142 -9.30 8.87 -17.39
CA THR A 142 -10.12 9.11 -16.21
C THR A 142 -11.23 8.08 -16.14
N GLU A 143 -11.33 7.42 -14.97
CA GLU A 143 -12.45 6.53 -14.67
C GLU A 143 -13.14 6.99 -13.38
N SER A 144 -14.40 7.38 -13.54
CA SER A 144 -15.18 8.02 -12.48
C SER A 144 -15.81 6.99 -11.54
N GLY A 145 -15.58 7.17 -10.25
CA GLY A 145 -16.17 6.34 -9.19
C GLY A 145 -15.36 5.07 -8.88
N TYR A 146 -14.77 4.38 -9.87
CA TYR A 146 -14.13 3.08 -9.66
C TYR A 146 -12.73 2.93 -10.26
N GLY A 147 -12.17 3.98 -10.84
CA GLY A 147 -10.81 3.93 -11.41
C GLY A 147 -9.70 3.55 -10.42
N MET A 148 -9.92 3.78 -9.13
CA MET A 148 -9.03 3.35 -8.05
C MET A 148 -9.27 1.92 -7.57
N GLY A 149 -10.09 1.15 -8.26
CA GLY A 149 -10.39 -0.24 -7.96
C GLY A 149 -11.89 -0.50 -7.88
N ILE A 150 -12.26 -1.74 -8.10
CA ILE A 150 -13.63 -2.23 -8.06
C ILE A 150 -13.72 -3.42 -7.11
N GLY A 151 -14.74 -3.43 -6.26
CA GLY A 151 -15.05 -4.53 -5.35
C GLY A 151 -16.02 -5.54 -5.97
N LEU A 152 -16.19 -6.65 -5.31
CA LEU A 152 -17.14 -7.71 -5.72
C LEU A 152 -18.58 -7.18 -5.69
N GLY A 153 -19.34 -7.52 -6.72
CA GLY A 153 -20.75 -7.13 -6.85
C GLY A 153 -21.01 -5.75 -7.44
N ALA A 154 -19.95 -4.98 -7.75
CA ALA A 154 -20.09 -3.72 -8.45
C ALA A 154 -20.70 -3.94 -9.85
N GLY A 155 -21.75 -3.22 -10.16
CA GLY A 155 -22.44 -3.31 -11.46
C GLY A 155 -23.53 -4.39 -11.58
N SER A 156 -23.65 -5.33 -10.65
CA SER A 156 -24.67 -6.40 -10.73
C SER A 156 -25.96 -6.10 -9.98
N GLY A 157 -25.99 -5.04 -9.16
CA GLY A 157 -27.14 -4.75 -8.30
C GLY A 157 -27.40 -5.78 -7.20
N THR A 158 -26.54 -6.79 -7.08
CA THR A 158 -26.61 -7.85 -6.08
C THR A 158 -25.40 -7.78 -5.17
N THR A 159 -25.60 -7.67 -3.87
CA THR A 159 -24.56 -7.89 -2.86
C THR A 159 -24.30 -9.38 -2.78
N TYR A 160 -23.27 -9.86 -3.46
CA TYR A 160 -22.94 -11.29 -3.47
C TYR A 160 -22.30 -11.79 -2.16
N TRP A 161 -21.80 -10.88 -1.34
CA TRP A 161 -21.04 -11.23 -0.14
C TRP A 161 -21.38 -10.29 1.02
N ASP A 162 -21.57 -10.88 2.14
CA ASP A 162 -21.80 -10.24 3.42
C ASP A 162 -20.46 -9.90 4.10
N SER A 163 -19.51 -9.33 3.33
CA SER A 163 -18.24 -8.92 3.90
C SER A 163 -18.36 -7.48 4.43
N ASP A 164 -17.97 -7.29 5.66
CA ASP A 164 -18.03 -5.98 6.32
C ASP A 164 -17.05 -4.95 5.75
N GLN A 165 -16.04 -5.39 4.98
CA GLN A 165 -14.95 -4.54 4.50
C GLN A 165 -14.45 -4.94 3.11
N VAL A 166 -14.03 -3.92 2.34
CA VAL A 166 -13.34 -4.07 1.04
C VAL A 166 -11.99 -3.34 1.14
N LEU A 167 -10.92 -4.04 0.79
CA LEU A 167 -9.56 -3.47 0.75
C LEU A 167 -9.18 -3.12 -0.69
N PHE A 168 -8.67 -1.90 -0.86
CA PHE A 168 -8.16 -1.43 -2.15
C PHE A 168 -6.63 -1.30 -2.16
N THR A 169 -6.08 -0.16 -1.77
CA THR A 169 -4.63 -0.01 -1.68
C THR A 169 -4.12 -0.65 -0.40
N ILE A 170 -3.10 -1.50 -0.50
CA ILE A 170 -2.45 -2.12 0.65
C ILE A 170 -0.98 -1.76 0.60
N VAL A 171 -0.42 -1.36 1.74
CA VAL A 171 1.01 -1.05 1.90
C VAL A 171 1.56 -1.84 3.07
N GLU A 172 2.57 -2.65 2.79
CA GLU A 172 3.33 -3.42 3.77
C GLU A 172 4.68 -2.73 3.99
N ILE A 173 5.03 -2.47 5.23
CA ILE A 173 6.21 -1.72 5.63
C ILE A 173 7.00 -2.55 6.62
N PHE A 174 8.29 -2.74 6.34
CA PHE A 174 9.22 -3.46 7.21
C PHE A 174 10.37 -2.51 7.57
N LYS A 175 10.62 -2.29 8.84
CA LYS A 175 11.77 -1.54 9.32
C LYS A 175 12.93 -2.49 9.55
N GLU A 176 14.07 -2.20 8.93
CA GLU A 176 15.31 -2.94 9.18
C GLU A 176 15.92 -2.53 10.53
N VAL A 177 16.44 -3.51 11.25
CA VAL A 177 17.12 -3.33 12.55
C VAL A 177 18.58 -3.02 12.32
#